data_86ecee1e786ba9d6f5a4f9990518d95f
#
_entry.id   86ecee1e786ba9d6f5a4f9990518d95f
#
_cell.length_a   1.000
_cell.length_b   1.000
_cell.length_c   1.000
_cell.angle_alpha   90.00
_cell.angle_beta   90.00
_cell.angle_gamma   90.00
#
_symmetry.space_group_name_H-M   'P 1'
#
loop_
_entity.id
_entity.type
_entity.pdbx_description
1 polymer ?
#
loop_
_entity_poly.entity_id
_entity_poly.type
_entity_poly.pdbx_seq_one_letter_code
_entity_poly.pdbx_strand_id
1 'polypeptide(L)'
;MKCGVLSQLEAVEHLLGEKYAPKQDVYLAFGHDEEVGGNDGNLQIALKMRERGVRFRCVLDEGGVIVDGAMPGLHAPLALVAVAEKGYATIRLSVDVEPGHSSMPPAQTAVGILAAAVARLEQHPLPASLTGPVGLMLDAVAPEMDRMPRVLLANRDILAPVLLHKFSQTPTLNALTRSTTAVTVFQSGQHEGSLPGHAEALVNFRLLPGDSPEFVLEHARDAVDDVRVECELRKGAPSIPPSLISDHRSPDFLTLQRVIRQVFPGVVVAPGLAVVATDSRHYEAVADNIYRFLPVQLQVEDLQRIHGIDERISVENYRQMVQFMILLIQQLTE
;
A
#
# COMPACT_ATOMS: atom_id res chain seq x y z
N MET A 1 -1.18 -2.08 -15.90
CA MET A 1 -1.13 -3.55 -15.96
C MET A 1 -0.73 -4.08 -17.33
N LYS A 2 -1.45 -3.80 -18.43
CA LYS A 2 -1.14 -4.37 -19.77
C LYS A 2 0.29 -4.15 -20.22
N CYS A 3 0.86 -2.95 -19.99
CA CYS A 3 2.26 -2.65 -20.32
C CYS A 3 3.25 -3.51 -19.51
N GLY A 4 2.96 -3.80 -18.23
CA GLY A 4 3.79 -4.67 -17.40
C GLY A 4 3.84 -6.11 -17.95
N VAL A 5 2.67 -6.68 -18.28
CA VAL A 5 2.58 -8.02 -18.88
C VAL A 5 3.31 -8.08 -20.21
N LEU A 6 3.03 -7.12 -21.10
CA LEU A 6 3.66 -7.11 -22.43
C LEU A 6 5.17 -6.92 -22.37
N SER A 7 5.67 -6.04 -21.49
CA SER A 7 7.13 -5.83 -21.36
C SER A 7 7.86 -7.06 -20.86
N GLN A 8 7.23 -7.87 -19.99
CA GLN A 8 7.79 -9.16 -19.54
C GLN A 8 7.84 -10.17 -20.69
N LEU A 9 6.75 -10.30 -21.46
CA LEU A 9 6.69 -11.23 -22.59
C LEU A 9 7.69 -10.86 -23.70
N GLU A 10 7.78 -9.58 -24.06
CA GLU A 10 8.74 -9.10 -25.04
C GLU A 10 10.19 -9.28 -24.57
N ALA A 11 10.47 -9.09 -23.29
CA ALA A 11 11.81 -9.33 -22.73
C ALA A 11 12.19 -10.80 -22.83
N VAL A 12 11.27 -11.71 -22.53
CA VAL A 12 11.51 -13.16 -22.64
C VAL A 12 11.69 -13.56 -24.11
N GLU A 13 10.87 -13.06 -25.02
CA GLU A 13 11.02 -13.34 -26.46
C GLU A 13 12.36 -12.85 -26.99
N HIS A 14 12.78 -11.65 -26.59
CA HIS A 14 14.11 -11.12 -26.95
C HIS A 14 15.24 -12.02 -26.45
N LEU A 15 15.22 -12.43 -25.17
CA LEU A 15 16.24 -13.31 -24.58
C LEU A 15 16.28 -14.68 -25.23
N LEU A 16 15.14 -15.25 -25.59
CA LEU A 16 15.05 -16.50 -26.33
C LEU A 16 15.63 -16.35 -27.73
N GLY A 17 15.37 -15.23 -28.42
CA GLY A 17 15.95 -14.88 -29.72
C GLY A 17 17.49 -14.81 -29.68
N GLU A 18 18.05 -14.31 -28.57
CA GLU A 18 19.49 -14.27 -28.32
C GLU A 18 20.05 -15.60 -27.80
N LYS A 19 19.22 -16.62 -27.64
CA LYS A 19 19.58 -17.93 -27.08
C LYS A 19 20.14 -17.83 -25.64
N TYR A 20 19.69 -16.83 -24.88
CA TYR A 20 20.05 -16.71 -23.48
C TYR A 20 19.50 -17.91 -22.69
N ALA A 21 20.35 -18.54 -21.88
CA ALA A 21 19.99 -19.65 -21.00
C ALA A 21 20.20 -19.21 -19.53
N PRO A 22 19.14 -18.93 -18.79
CA PRO A 22 19.26 -18.56 -17.38
C PRO A 22 19.78 -19.73 -16.55
N LYS A 23 20.63 -19.47 -15.55
CA LYS A 23 21.10 -20.50 -14.61
C LYS A 23 20.09 -20.87 -13.53
N GLN A 24 19.03 -20.09 -13.41
CA GLN A 24 17.92 -20.31 -12.47
C GLN A 24 16.59 -20.18 -13.19
N ASP A 25 15.57 -20.87 -12.70
CA ASP A 25 14.24 -20.81 -13.28
C ASP A 25 13.63 -19.42 -13.07
N VAL A 26 12.98 -18.92 -14.10
CA VAL A 26 12.17 -17.69 -14.09
C VAL A 26 10.71 -18.08 -14.29
N TYR A 27 9.86 -17.65 -13.39
CA TYR A 27 8.42 -17.88 -13.44
C TYR A 27 7.71 -16.56 -13.74
N LEU A 28 6.84 -16.57 -14.74
CA LEU A 28 5.92 -15.47 -15.03
C LEU A 28 4.53 -15.89 -14.57
N ALA A 29 3.97 -15.16 -13.62
CA ALA A 29 2.66 -15.42 -13.05
C ALA A 29 1.70 -14.28 -13.41
N PHE A 30 0.61 -14.59 -14.11
CA PHE A 30 -0.39 -13.63 -14.54
C PHE A 30 -1.76 -14.01 -13.97
N GLY A 31 -2.21 -13.22 -12.99
CA GLY A 31 -3.57 -13.29 -12.45
C GLY A 31 -4.55 -12.49 -13.32
N HIS A 32 -5.85 -12.71 -13.11
CA HIS A 32 -6.90 -12.03 -13.87
C HIS A 32 -7.90 -11.27 -12.98
N ASP A 33 -7.77 -11.35 -11.66
CA ASP A 33 -8.70 -10.87 -10.66
C ASP A 33 -8.05 -10.06 -9.52
N GLU A 34 -6.89 -9.44 -9.78
CA GLU A 34 -6.14 -8.66 -8.78
C GLU A 34 -7.02 -7.56 -8.15
N GLU A 35 -7.79 -6.83 -8.95
CA GLU A 35 -8.65 -5.72 -8.55
C GLU A 35 -9.81 -6.13 -7.61
N VAL A 36 -10.10 -7.42 -7.53
CA VAL A 36 -11.12 -8.01 -6.63
C VAL A 36 -10.53 -8.97 -5.61
N GLY A 37 -9.19 -8.97 -5.47
CA GLY A 37 -8.47 -9.65 -4.41
C GLY A 37 -7.63 -10.86 -4.79
N GLY A 38 -7.54 -11.22 -6.09
CA GLY A 38 -6.63 -12.24 -6.62
C GLY A 38 -6.89 -13.68 -6.18
N ASN A 39 -8.10 -13.98 -5.69
CA ASN A 39 -8.40 -15.27 -5.06
C ASN A 39 -8.49 -16.43 -6.06
N ASP A 40 -8.99 -16.18 -7.27
CA ASP A 40 -9.14 -17.16 -8.33
C ASP A 40 -7.96 -17.18 -9.30
N GLY A 41 -7.12 -16.12 -9.28
CA GLY A 41 -5.90 -15.94 -10.06
C GLY A 41 -4.63 -16.28 -9.29
N ASN A 42 -3.93 -15.25 -8.82
CA ASN A 42 -2.58 -15.40 -8.25
C ASN A 42 -2.55 -16.20 -6.94
N LEU A 43 -3.61 -16.20 -6.11
CA LEU A 43 -3.68 -17.11 -4.97
C LEU A 43 -3.61 -18.58 -5.42
N GLN A 44 -4.37 -18.96 -6.48
CA GLN A 44 -4.35 -20.33 -6.98
C GLN A 44 -3.01 -20.69 -7.58
N ILE A 45 -2.34 -19.74 -8.26
CA ILE A 45 -0.99 -19.93 -8.78
C ILE A 45 -0.01 -20.17 -7.62
N ALA A 46 -0.03 -19.34 -6.58
CA ALA A 46 0.83 -19.46 -5.41
C ALA A 46 0.62 -20.80 -4.66
N LEU A 47 -0.65 -21.21 -4.48
CA LEU A 47 -0.97 -22.52 -3.91
C LEU A 47 -0.40 -23.66 -4.77
N LYS A 48 -0.49 -23.56 -6.09
CA LYS A 48 0.05 -24.57 -7.00
C LYS A 48 1.58 -24.65 -6.95
N MET A 49 2.26 -23.49 -6.81
CA MET A 49 3.71 -23.46 -6.61
C MET A 49 4.09 -24.12 -5.29
N ARG A 50 3.34 -23.84 -4.23
CA ARG A 50 3.54 -24.50 -2.91
C ARG A 50 3.35 -26.02 -2.99
N GLU A 51 2.32 -26.51 -3.66
CA GLU A 51 2.08 -27.95 -3.87
C GLU A 51 3.25 -28.61 -4.62
N ARG A 52 3.86 -27.91 -5.56
CA ARG A 52 5.03 -28.38 -6.32
C ARG A 52 6.36 -28.28 -5.54
N GLY A 53 6.35 -27.74 -4.33
CA GLY A 53 7.54 -27.50 -3.53
C GLY A 53 8.44 -26.39 -4.07
N VAL A 54 7.90 -25.52 -4.94
CA VAL A 54 8.65 -24.35 -5.46
C VAL A 54 8.79 -23.32 -4.36
N ARG A 55 10.00 -22.80 -4.19
CA ARG A 55 10.31 -21.67 -3.33
C ARG A 55 11.07 -20.63 -4.12
N PHE A 56 10.56 -19.40 -4.09
CA PHE A 56 11.15 -18.27 -4.79
C PHE A 56 12.17 -17.56 -3.89
N ARG A 57 13.34 -17.26 -4.42
CA ARG A 57 14.33 -16.40 -3.78
C ARG A 57 13.81 -14.97 -3.67
N CYS A 58 13.17 -14.48 -4.74
CA CYS A 58 12.43 -13.23 -4.72
C CYS A 58 11.23 -13.28 -5.68
N VAL A 59 10.23 -12.48 -5.37
CA VAL A 59 9.09 -12.15 -6.23
C VAL A 59 9.14 -10.66 -6.51
N LEU A 60 8.94 -10.26 -7.75
CA LEU A 60 8.74 -8.87 -8.15
C LEU A 60 7.34 -8.72 -8.72
N ASP A 61 6.58 -7.82 -8.13
CA ASP A 61 5.23 -7.44 -8.55
C ASP A 61 5.16 -5.92 -8.78
N GLU A 62 4.03 -5.42 -9.18
CA GLU A 62 3.75 -4.00 -9.29
C GLU A 62 3.62 -3.31 -7.92
N GLY A 63 3.39 -1.98 -7.90
CA GLY A 63 3.03 -1.19 -6.71
C GLY A 63 3.87 0.06 -6.50
N GLY A 64 5.18 0.02 -6.67
CA GLY A 64 6.04 1.19 -6.70
C GLY A 64 6.35 1.63 -8.13
N VAL A 65 6.66 2.92 -8.32
CA VAL A 65 7.01 3.50 -9.62
C VAL A 65 8.13 4.54 -9.45
N ILE A 66 8.61 5.11 -10.55
CA ILE A 66 9.53 6.25 -10.54
C ILE A 66 8.71 7.53 -10.66
N VAL A 67 8.88 8.47 -9.73
CA VAL A 67 8.13 9.74 -9.72
C VAL A 67 9.07 10.92 -9.74
N ASP A 68 8.89 11.81 -10.70
CA ASP A 68 9.53 13.12 -10.72
C ASP A 68 8.77 14.09 -9.81
N GLY A 69 9.49 14.86 -9.00
CA GLY A 69 8.87 15.81 -8.07
C GLY A 69 8.20 15.13 -6.86
N ALA A 70 8.57 13.89 -6.53
CA ALA A 70 7.96 13.09 -5.47
C ALA A 70 7.99 13.76 -4.09
N MET A 71 9.05 14.52 -3.79
CA MET A 71 9.24 15.15 -2.47
C MET A 71 9.86 16.55 -2.60
N PRO A 72 9.40 17.55 -1.81
CA PRO A 72 10.02 18.86 -1.76
C PRO A 72 11.49 18.77 -1.33
N GLY A 73 12.40 19.38 -2.08
CA GLY A 73 13.83 19.37 -1.83
C GLY A 73 14.59 18.14 -2.31
N LEU A 74 13.91 17.22 -3.01
CA LEU A 74 14.50 16.15 -3.80
C LEU A 74 14.34 16.49 -5.29
N HIS A 75 15.44 16.74 -5.99
CA HIS A 75 15.42 17.14 -7.41
C HIS A 75 15.54 15.97 -8.38
N ALA A 76 16.09 14.85 -7.90
CA ALA A 76 16.18 13.63 -8.67
C ALA A 76 14.85 12.87 -8.66
N PRO A 77 14.50 12.13 -9.74
CA PRO A 77 13.37 11.21 -9.72
C PRO A 77 13.53 10.16 -8.62
N LEU A 78 12.45 9.80 -7.95
CA LEU A 78 12.43 8.80 -6.89
C LEU A 78 11.82 7.49 -7.40
N ALA A 79 12.62 6.43 -7.48
CA ALA A 79 12.16 5.08 -7.68
C ALA A 79 11.84 4.46 -6.31
N LEU A 80 10.56 4.31 -5.99
CA LEU A 80 10.12 3.67 -4.76
C LEU A 80 9.94 2.17 -5.02
N VAL A 81 10.83 1.35 -4.45
CA VAL A 81 10.69 -0.11 -4.45
C VAL A 81 10.04 -0.52 -3.13
N ALA A 82 8.76 -0.89 -3.16
CA ALA A 82 8.10 -1.24 -1.93
C ALA A 82 8.55 -2.62 -1.42
N VAL A 83 9.03 -2.64 -0.18
CA VAL A 83 9.50 -3.84 0.53
C VAL A 83 8.42 -4.42 1.45
N ALA A 84 7.30 -3.73 1.57
CA ALA A 84 6.11 -4.17 2.29
C ALA A 84 4.88 -3.47 1.71
N GLU A 85 3.69 -4.01 2.01
CA GLU A 85 2.41 -3.38 1.71
C GLU A 85 1.53 -3.31 2.96
N LYS A 86 0.60 -2.35 2.95
CA LYS A 86 -0.35 -2.17 4.05
C LYS A 86 -1.39 -3.27 4.06
N GLY A 87 -1.79 -3.65 5.27
CA GLY A 87 -2.94 -4.51 5.48
C GLY A 87 -4.27 -3.76 5.33
N TYR A 88 -5.36 -4.49 5.49
CA TYR A 88 -6.72 -4.00 5.34
C TYR A 88 -7.63 -4.60 6.41
N ALA A 89 -8.44 -3.78 7.07
CA ALA A 89 -9.52 -4.22 7.93
C ALA A 89 -10.70 -3.27 7.83
N THR A 90 -11.91 -3.78 7.96
CA THR A 90 -13.12 -2.96 8.11
C THR A 90 -13.75 -3.23 9.47
N ILE A 91 -13.98 -2.17 10.22
CA ILE A 91 -14.71 -2.20 11.47
C ILE A 91 -16.11 -1.68 11.22
N ARG A 92 -17.10 -2.37 11.77
CA ARG A 92 -18.49 -1.92 11.85
C ARG A 92 -18.70 -1.27 13.20
N LEU A 93 -19.21 -0.05 13.19
CA LEU A 93 -19.75 0.63 14.35
C LEU A 93 -21.28 0.58 14.25
N SER A 94 -21.97 0.12 15.26
CA SER A 94 -23.44 0.07 15.24
C SER A 94 -24.05 0.49 16.57
N VAL A 95 -25.24 1.07 16.48
CA VAL A 95 -26.05 1.54 17.61
C VAL A 95 -27.47 1.08 17.44
N ASP A 96 -28.00 0.40 18.44
CA ASP A 96 -29.39 -0.01 18.52
C ASP A 96 -30.09 0.72 19.69
N VAL A 97 -31.22 1.39 19.41
CA VAL A 97 -32.07 2.08 20.40
C VAL A 97 -33.54 1.86 20.07
N GLU A 98 -34.43 2.19 20.97
CA GLU A 98 -35.86 2.18 20.70
C GLU A 98 -36.22 3.20 19.60
N PRO A 99 -36.89 2.79 18.51
CA PRO A 99 -37.38 3.73 17.51
C PRO A 99 -38.52 4.59 18.04
N GLY A 100 -38.77 5.72 17.38
CA GLY A 100 -39.81 6.63 17.88
C GLY A 100 -40.31 7.65 16.86
N HIS A 101 -41.19 8.51 17.28
CA HIS A 101 -41.71 9.62 16.49
C HIS A 101 -40.82 10.86 16.65
N SER A 102 -40.51 11.55 15.55
CA SER A 102 -39.60 12.70 15.55
C SER A 102 -40.05 13.89 16.39
N SER A 103 -41.37 13.98 16.73
CA SER A 103 -41.91 15.03 17.58
C SER A 103 -41.60 14.87 19.09
N MET A 104 -41.14 13.68 19.51
CA MET A 104 -40.82 13.38 20.92
C MET A 104 -39.44 12.69 20.99
N PRO A 105 -38.38 13.41 20.62
CA PRO A 105 -37.05 12.80 20.56
C PRO A 105 -36.47 12.54 21.96
N PRO A 106 -35.75 11.41 22.14
CA PRO A 106 -34.91 11.24 23.33
C PRO A 106 -33.76 12.25 23.34
N ALA A 107 -33.02 12.33 24.46
CA ALA A 107 -31.87 13.22 24.58
C ALA A 107 -30.79 12.96 23.48
N GLN A 108 -30.65 11.70 23.04
CA GLN A 108 -29.77 11.29 21.94
C GLN A 108 -30.46 10.22 21.10
N THR A 109 -30.43 10.38 19.80
CA THR A 109 -30.90 9.39 18.81
C THR A 109 -29.78 8.43 18.41
N ALA A 110 -30.11 7.30 17.76
CA ALA A 110 -29.12 6.39 17.22
C ALA A 110 -28.12 7.13 16.30
N VAL A 111 -28.63 8.00 15.43
CA VAL A 111 -27.81 8.83 14.53
C VAL A 111 -26.87 9.74 15.31
N GLY A 112 -27.36 10.42 16.34
CA GLY A 112 -26.55 11.33 17.15
C GLY A 112 -25.45 10.62 17.94
N ILE A 113 -25.76 9.46 18.50
CA ILE A 113 -24.76 8.62 19.22
C ILE A 113 -23.68 8.16 18.25
N LEU A 114 -24.06 7.58 17.11
CA LEU A 114 -23.11 7.09 16.10
C LEU A 114 -22.26 8.21 15.50
N ALA A 115 -22.85 9.36 15.18
CA ALA A 115 -22.12 10.52 14.66
C ALA A 115 -21.05 11.02 15.64
N ALA A 116 -21.39 11.07 16.95
CA ALA A 116 -20.42 11.43 17.99
C ALA A 116 -19.28 10.40 18.11
N ALA A 117 -19.57 9.10 17.98
CA ALA A 117 -18.60 8.04 17.99
C ALA A 117 -17.62 8.14 16.80
N VAL A 118 -18.15 8.35 15.59
CA VAL A 118 -17.35 8.57 14.37
C VAL A 118 -16.45 9.80 14.51
N ALA A 119 -16.99 10.92 14.99
CA ALA A 119 -16.21 12.15 15.21
C ALA A 119 -15.06 11.94 16.21
N ARG A 120 -15.29 11.20 17.31
CA ARG A 120 -14.24 10.86 18.27
C ARG A 120 -13.16 9.98 17.63
N LEU A 121 -13.55 8.99 16.86
CA LEU A 121 -12.60 8.11 16.19
C LEU A 121 -11.70 8.87 15.20
N GLU A 122 -12.24 9.80 14.42
CA GLU A 122 -11.46 10.65 13.50
C GLU A 122 -10.54 11.64 14.23
N GLN A 123 -10.92 12.10 15.43
CA GLN A 123 -10.10 12.98 16.26
C GLN A 123 -8.95 12.24 16.98
N HIS A 124 -9.01 10.91 17.05
CA HIS A 124 -8.00 10.08 17.69
C HIS A 124 -7.31 9.18 16.66
N PRO A 125 -6.48 9.74 15.76
CA PRO A 125 -5.77 8.94 14.76
C PRO A 125 -4.77 7.99 15.44
N LEU A 126 -4.56 6.82 14.82
CA LEU A 126 -3.56 5.86 15.29
C LEU A 126 -2.15 6.49 15.38
N PRO A 127 -1.28 5.97 16.23
CA PRO A 127 0.09 6.47 16.39
C PRO A 127 0.85 6.50 15.06
N ALA A 128 1.65 7.54 14.86
CA ALA A 128 2.51 7.67 13.69
C ALA A 128 3.96 7.37 14.06
N SER A 129 4.72 6.81 13.12
CA SER A 129 6.13 6.47 13.28
C SER A 129 6.95 6.83 12.05
N LEU A 130 8.24 7.15 12.26
CA LEU A 130 9.24 7.33 11.20
C LEU A 130 10.17 6.11 11.08
N THR A 131 9.75 4.96 11.59
CA THR A 131 10.49 3.68 11.55
C THR A 131 9.93 2.74 10.48
N GLY A 132 10.52 1.55 10.35
CA GLY A 132 10.09 0.56 9.36
C GLY A 132 10.30 1.04 7.92
N PRO A 133 9.42 0.68 6.96
CA PRO A 133 9.62 1.00 5.55
C PRO A 133 9.74 2.50 5.26
N VAL A 134 8.98 3.37 5.96
CA VAL A 134 9.11 4.82 5.80
C VAL A 134 10.48 5.32 6.29
N GLY A 135 11.00 4.76 7.38
CA GLY A 135 12.33 5.09 7.88
C GLY A 135 13.42 4.73 6.86
N LEU A 136 13.32 3.54 6.26
CA LEU A 136 14.23 3.10 5.20
C LEU A 136 14.19 4.02 3.97
N MET A 137 12.99 4.46 3.58
CA MET A 137 12.82 5.44 2.51
C MET A 137 13.51 6.76 2.84
N LEU A 138 13.27 7.30 4.04
CA LEU A 138 13.87 8.56 4.49
C LEU A 138 15.39 8.48 4.55
N ASP A 139 15.96 7.33 4.99
CA ASP A 139 17.42 7.10 4.98
C ASP A 139 18.01 7.12 3.57
N ALA A 140 17.29 6.56 2.59
CA ALA A 140 17.74 6.52 1.21
C ALA A 140 17.65 7.89 0.51
N VAL A 141 16.62 8.69 0.81
CA VAL A 141 16.41 9.98 0.13
C VAL A 141 17.15 11.15 0.80
N ALA A 142 17.35 11.11 2.11
CA ALA A 142 17.95 12.22 2.86
C ALA A 142 19.31 12.71 2.30
N PRO A 143 20.25 11.83 1.89
CA PRO A 143 21.54 12.27 1.32
C PRO A 143 21.39 13.07 0.01
N GLU A 144 20.32 12.84 -0.74
CA GLU A 144 20.06 13.41 -2.09
C GLU A 144 19.21 14.68 -2.03
N MET A 145 18.74 15.04 -0.82
CA MET A 145 17.90 16.23 -0.63
C MET A 145 18.72 17.51 -0.43
N ASP A 146 18.06 18.66 -0.62
CA ASP A 146 18.57 19.97 -0.25
C ASP A 146 19.05 19.99 1.21
N ARG A 147 19.96 20.94 1.51
CA ARG A 147 20.63 21.02 2.81
C ARG A 147 19.67 21.04 4.00
N MET A 148 18.59 21.81 3.93
CA MET A 148 17.65 21.96 5.07
C MET A 148 16.85 20.66 5.33
N PRO A 149 16.13 20.06 4.37
CA PRO A 149 15.49 18.77 4.55
C PRO A 149 16.45 17.67 4.99
N ARG A 150 17.67 17.62 4.42
CA ARG A 150 18.71 16.66 4.82
C ARG A 150 19.05 16.76 6.31
N VAL A 151 19.27 17.97 6.83
CA VAL A 151 19.58 18.19 8.27
C VAL A 151 18.39 17.78 9.14
N LEU A 152 17.15 18.10 8.73
CA LEU A 152 15.94 17.71 9.47
C LEU A 152 15.79 16.20 9.55
N LEU A 153 15.96 15.50 8.44
CA LEU A 153 15.83 14.04 8.37
C LEU A 153 16.99 13.32 9.09
N ALA A 154 18.20 13.86 9.03
CA ALA A 154 19.35 13.32 9.77
C ALA A 154 19.17 13.41 11.30
N ASN A 155 18.33 14.33 11.79
CA ASN A 155 18.00 14.49 13.21
C ASN A 155 16.54 14.02 13.52
N ARG A 156 15.98 13.12 12.70
CA ARG A 156 14.56 12.74 12.79
C ARG A 156 14.16 12.16 14.14
N ASP A 157 15.08 11.49 14.85
CA ASP A 157 14.76 10.90 16.17
C ASP A 157 14.42 11.98 17.20
N ILE A 158 15.12 13.12 17.14
CA ILE A 158 14.87 14.27 18.01
C ILE A 158 13.69 15.11 17.49
N LEU A 159 13.58 15.23 16.16
CA LEU A 159 12.58 16.06 15.49
C LEU A 159 11.30 15.29 15.12
N ALA A 160 11.17 14.03 15.54
CA ALA A 160 10.03 13.18 15.20
C ALA A 160 8.66 13.86 15.42
N PRO A 161 8.36 14.52 16.54
CA PRO A 161 7.06 15.15 16.74
C PRO A 161 6.75 16.23 15.69
N VAL A 162 7.76 17.04 15.32
CA VAL A 162 7.62 18.11 14.32
C VAL A 162 7.44 17.54 12.92
N LEU A 163 8.25 16.53 12.57
CA LEU A 163 8.19 15.87 11.25
C LEU A 163 6.86 15.13 11.08
N LEU A 164 6.42 14.38 12.08
CA LEU A 164 5.15 13.65 12.05
C LEU A 164 3.96 14.60 11.95
N HIS A 165 3.99 15.72 12.69
CA HIS A 165 2.96 16.76 12.55
C HIS A 165 2.93 17.32 11.12
N LYS A 166 4.09 17.61 10.53
CA LYS A 166 4.17 18.11 9.15
C LYS A 166 3.72 17.05 8.13
N PHE A 167 4.08 15.79 8.32
CA PHE A 167 3.69 14.68 7.45
C PHE A 167 2.19 14.39 7.53
N SER A 168 1.58 14.57 8.70
CA SER A 168 0.13 14.38 8.86
C SER A 168 -0.72 15.36 8.04
N GLN A 169 -0.16 16.49 7.61
CA GLN A 169 -0.85 17.48 6.78
C GLN A 169 -0.93 17.08 5.30
N THR A 170 -0.17 16.06 4.87
CA THR A 170 -0.17 15.56 3.50
C THR A 170 -0.72 14.13 3.49
N PRO A 171 -1.85 13.85 2.81
CA PRO A 171 -2.48 12.53 2.85
C PRO A 171 -1.54 11.36 2.54
N THR A 172 -0.69 11.50 1.52
CA THR A 172 0.28 10.47 1.13
C THR A 172 1.32 10.21 2.24
N LEU A 173 1.94 11.25 2.79
CA LEU A 173 2.94 11.10 3.86
C LEU A 173 2.30 10.61 5.16
N ASN A 174 1.08 11.07 5.47
CA ASN A 174 0.33 10.55 6.60
C ASN A 174 0.08 9.04 6.46
N ALA A 175 -0.32 8.59 5.27
CA ALA A 175 -0.56 7.17 4.99
C ALA A 175 0.71 6.30 5.09
N LEU A 176 1.89 6.86 4.85
CA LEU A 176 3.17 6.15 5.01
C LEU A 176 3.61 6.03 6.47
N THR A 177 3.16 6.93 7.36
CA THR A 177 3.64 7.04 8.74
C THR A 177 2.74 6.38 9.78
N ARG A 178 1.50 6.04 9.45
CA ARG A 178 0.54 5.41 10.39
C ARG A 178 -0.45 4.49 9.71
N SER A 179 -1.06 3.62 10.49
CA SER A 179 -2.31 2.98 10.09
C SER A 179 -3.39 4.04 9.97
N THR A 180 -4.11 4.05 8.84
CA THR A 180 -5.07 5.10 8.54
C THR A 180 -6.50 4.64 8.76
N THR A 181 -7.35 5.59 9.18
CA THR A 181 -8.78 5.41 9.43
C THR A 181 -9.56 6.18 8.38
N ALA A 182 -10.57 5.57 7.77
CA ALA A 182 -11.47 6.22 6.83
C ALA A 182 -12.90 5.70 7.01
N VAL A 183 -13.83 6.60 7.38
CA VAL A 183 -15.26 6.28 7.42
C VAL A 183 -15.78 6.28 5.99
N THR A 184 -16.26 5.13 5.51
CA THR A 184 -16.64 4.95 4.10
C THR A 184 -18.14 4.78 3.89
N VAL A 185 -18.86 4.34 4.92
CA VAL A 185 -20.32 4.16 4.90
C VAL A 185 -20.89 4.70 6.19
N PHE A 186 -22.01 5.41 6.10
CA PHE A 186 -22.81 5.83 7.24
C PHE A 186 -24.30 5.68 6.86
N GLN A 187 -25.02 4.83 7.56
CA GLN A 187 -26.41 4.49 7.23
C GLN A 187 -27.32 4.55 8.44
N SER A 188 -28.45 5.18 8.28
CA SER A 188 -29.54 5.17 9.27
C SER A 188 -30.78 5.83 8.67
N GLY A 189 -31.96 5.49 9.20
CA GLY A 189 -33.23 6.13 8.87
C GLY A 189 -33.64 6.01 7.40
N GLN A 190 -34.97 6.08 7.16
CA GLN A 190 -35.55 6.08 5.82
C GLN A 190 -36.60 7.18 5.63
N HIS A 191 -37.13 7.71 6.74
CA HIS A 191 -38.21 8.68 6.71
C HIS A 191 -37.94 9.81 7.70
N GLU A 192 -38.20 11.06 7.30
CA GLU A 192 -37.97 12.28 8.10
C GLU A 192 -38.83 12.38 9.37
N GLY A 193 -40.01 11.74 9.38
CA GLY A 193 -40.95 11.78 10.48
C GLY A 193 -40.70 10.74 11.58
N SER A 194 -39.75 9.85 11.44
CA SER A 194 -39.44 8.75 12.38
C SER A 194 -38.01 8.77 12.87
N LEU A 195 -37.84 8.41 14.14
CA LEU A 195 -36.50 8.17 14.70
C LEU A 195 -36.07 6.71 14.42
N PRO A 196 -34.96 6.49 13.75
CA PRO A 196 -34.50 5.13 13.48
C PRO A 196 -34.05 4.43 14.76
N GLY A 197 -34.37 3.14 14.86
CA GLY A 197 -33.90 2.28 15.94
C GLY A 197 -32.50 1.77 15.75
N HIS A 198 -31.93 1.93 14.54
CA HIS A 198 -30.59 1.43 14.18
C HIS A 198 -29.82 2.47 13.40
N ALA A 199 -28.51 2.57 13.68
CA ALA A 199 -27.54 3.33 12.89
C ALA A 199 -26.24 2.52 12.76
N GLU A 200 -25.62 2.55 11.58
CA GLU A 200 -24.40 1.80 11.28
C GLU A 200 -23.39 2.67 10.51
N ALA A 201 -22.11 2.51 10.81
CA ALA A 201 -21.01 3.05 10.02
C ALA A 201 -19.95 1.97 9.73
N LEU A 202 -19.39 2.01 8.53
CA LEU A 202 -18.23 1.18 8.18
C LEU A 202 -16.99 2.06 8.13
N VAL A 203 -15.98 1.62 8.87
CA VAL A 203 -14.68 2.29 8.98
C VAL A 203 -13.63 1.39 8.40
N ASN A 204 -12.97 1.87 7.35
CA ASN A 204 -11.87 1.18 6.71
C ASN A 204 -10.55 1.58 7.35
N PHE A 205 -9.73 0.58 7.65
CA PHE A 205 -8.37 0.75 8.13
C PHE A 205 -7.37 0.19 7.12
N ARG A 206 -6.30 0.94 6.86
CA ARG A 206 -5.12 0.48 6.16
C ARG A 206 -3.98 0.34 7.15
N LEU A 207 -3.54 -0.88 7.40
CA LEU A 207 -2.67 -1.25 8.51
C LEU A 207 -1.19 -1.14 8.12
N LEU A 208 -0.37 -0.53 8.97
CA LEU A 208 1.09 -0.58 8.83
C LEU A 208 1.64 -1.97 9.14
N PRO A 209 2.79 -2.36 8.55
CA PRO A 209 3.54 -3.52 9.02
C PRO A 209 3.80 -3.46 10.52
N GLY A 210 3.38 -4.51 11.23
CA GLY A 210 3.44 -4.61 12.69
C GLY A 210 2.09 -4.38 13.39
N ASP A 211 1.13 -3.73 12.75
CA ASP A 211 -0.23 -3.60 13.28
C ASP A 211 -1.11 -4.80 12.88
N SER A 212 -2.15 -5.07 13.66
CA SER A 212 -3.11 -6.14 13.38
C SER A 212 -4.55 -5.62 13.32
N PRO A 213 -5.49 -6.38 12.70
CA PRO A 213 -6.91 -6.07 12.76
C PRO A 213 -7.45 -5.93 14.18
N GLU A 214 -6.96 -6.74 15.13
CA GLU A 214 -7.34 -6.70 16.52
C GLU A 214 -6.86 -5.42 17.21
N PHE A 215 -5.63 -4.98 16.89
CA PHE A 215 -5.07 -3.73 17.40
C PHE A 215 -5.93 -2.51 17.00
N VAL A 216 -6.34 -2.42 15.73
CA VAL A 216 -7.18 -1.29 15.30
C VAL A 216 -8.61 -1.39 15.82
N LEU A 217 -9.12 -2.61 16.08
CA LEU A 217 -10.41 -2.78 16.73
C LEU A 217 -10.38 -2.29 18.19
N GLU A 218 -9.32 -2.61 18.93
CA GLU A 218 -9.12 -2.12 20.30
C GLU A 218 -9.02 -0.59 20.31
N HIS A 219 -8.17 -0.02 19.43
CA HIS A 219 -8.08 1.42 19.27
C HIS A 219 -9.44 2.09 18.95
N ALA A 220 -10.24 1.47 18.09
CA ALA A 220 -11.56 1.99 17.74
C ALA A 220 -12.51 2.00 18.96
N ARG A 221 -12.49 0.95 19.78
CA ARG A 221 -13.26 0.88 21.01
C ARG A 221 -12.86 1.96 22.02
N ASP A 222 -11.55 2.12 22.20
CA ASP A 222 -11.00 3.12 23.13
C ASP A 222 -11.31 4.55 22.66
N ALA A 223 -11.17 4.83 21.36
CA ALA A 223 -11.45 6.14 20.79
C ALA A 223 -12.95 6.47 20.80
N VAL A 224 -13.81 5.50 20.55
CA VAL A 224 -15.27 5.63 20.58
C VAL A 224 -15.77 5.92 22.01
N ASP A 225 -15.25 5.22 23.01
CA ASP A 225 -15.54 5.37 24.44
C ASP A 225 -17.05 5.58 24.74
N ASP A 226 -17.90 4.70 24.19
CA ASP A 226 -19.35 4.73 24.40
C ASP A 226 -19.90 3.30 24.35
N VAL A 227 -20.33 2.78 25.49
CA VAL A 227 -20.83 1.41 25.66
C VAL A 227 -22.08 1.08 24.83
N ARG A 228 -22.76 2.08 24.29
CA ARG A 228 -23.92 1.92 23.42
C ARG A 228 -23.53 1.65 21.96
N VAL A 229 -22.27 1.88 21.61
CA VAL A 229 -21.74 1.65 20.27
C VAL A 229 -21.02 0.32 20.24
N GLU A 230 -21.55 -0.63 19.49
CA GLU A 230 -20.87 -1.90 19.23
C GLU A 230 -19.80 -1.68 18.18
N CYS A 231 -18.54 -2.11 18.48
CA CYS A 231 -17.42 -2.07 17.56
C CYS A 231 -16.98 -3.51 17.29
N GLU A 232 -17.06 -3.96 16.03
CA GLU A 232 -16.65 -5.31 15.64
C GLU A 232 -15.96 -5.33 14.27
N LEU A 233 -15.08 -6.30 14.04
CA LEU A 233 -14.58 -6.57 12.69
C LEU A 233 -15.74 -7.01 11.80
N ARG A 234 -15.88 -6.39 10.62
CA ARG A 234 -16.99 -6.66 9.71
C ARG A 234 -16.96 -8.12 9.23
N LYS A 235 -17.98 -8.90 9.58
CA LYS A 235 -18.14 -10.28 9.13
C LYS A 235 -18.32 -10.33 7.61
N GLY A 236 -17.62 -11.28 6.97
CA GLY A 236 -17.70 -11.47 5.51
C GLY A 236 -16.93 -10.44 4.67
N ALA A 237 -16.28 -9.45 5.30
CA ALA A 237 -15.34 -8.58 4.62
C ALA A 237 -13.89 -9.13 4.75
N PRO A 238 -13.02 -8.87 3.76
CA PRO A 238 -11.62 -9.22 3.88
C PRO A 238 -10.99 -8.54 5.10
N SER A 239 -10.24 -9.31 5.89
CA SER A 239 -9.33 -8.80 6.91
C SER A 239 -7.96 -9.34 6.55
N ILE A 240 -7.10 -8.47 6.07
CA ILE A 240 -5.81 -8.84 5.48
C ILE A 240 -4.72 -8.20 6.34
N PRO A 241 -3.89 -8.99 7.04
CA PRO A 241 -2.76 -8.43 7.75
C PRO A 241 -1.80 -7.72 6.79
N PRO A 242 -1.01 -6.74 7.25
CA PRO A 242 0.06 -6.16 6.43
C PRO A 242 1.10 -7.22 6.08
N SER A 243 1.78 -7.04 4.96
CA SER A 243 2.82 -7.96 4.53
C SER A 243 4.04 -7.92 5.45
N LEU A 244 4.83 -9.00 5.42
CA LEU A 244 6.17 -9.00 6.00
C LEU A 244 7.06 -7.97 5.28
N ILE A 245 8.03 -7.42 6.00
CA ILE A 245 9.03 -6.50 5.43
C ILE A 245 10.15 -7.33 4.82
N SER A 246 10.30 -7.25 3.49
CA SER A 246 11.37 -7.91 2.76
C SER A 246 12.73 -7.22 3.00
N ASP A 247 13.81 -8.00 2.92
CA ASP A 247 15.15 -7.49 3.18
C ASP A 247 15.64 -6.60 2.02
N HIS A 248 15.74 -5.29 2.29
CA HIS A 248 16.28 -4.29 1.36
C HIS A 248 17.82 -4.36 1.20
N ARG A 249 18.50 -5.24 1.94
CA ARG A 249 19.94 -5.49 1.82
C ARG A 249 20.26 -6.81 1.14
N SER A 250 19.25 -7.57 0.78
CA SER A 250 19.45 -8.83 0.06
C SER A 250 20.18 -8.61 -1.26
N PRO A 251 20.93 -9.61 -1.76
CA PRO A 251 21.57 -9.55 -3.08
C PRO A 251 20.57 -9.21 -4.19
N ASP A 252 19.32 -9.70 -4.08
CA ASP A 252 18.28 -9.50 -5.08
C ASP A 252 17.80 -8.05 -5.11
N PHE A 253 17.59 -7.43 -3.93
CA PHE A 253 17.25 -6.00 -3.86
C PHE A 253 18.38 -5.13 -4.41
N LEU A 254 19.63 -5.44 -4.07
CA LEU A 254 20.78 -4.68 -4.57
C LEU A 254 20.94 -4.83 -6.10
N THR A 255 20.62 -6.00 -6.64
CA THR A 255 20.58 -6.22 -8.10
C THR A 255 19.44 -5.40 -8.73
N LEU A 256 18.23 -5.45 -8.16
CA LEU A 256 17.10 -4.65 -8.60
C LEU A 256 17.44 -3.15 -8.61
N GLN A 257 18.05 -2.65 -7.53
CA GLN A 257 18.51 -1.26 -7.42
C GLN A 257 19.54 -0.89 -8.50
N ARG A 258 20.48 -1.80 -8.81
CA ARG A 258 21.48 -1.60 -9.86
C ARG A 258 20.84 -1.52 -11.24
N VAL A 259 19.94 -2.43 -11.57
CA VAL A 259 19.22 -2.45 -12.84
C VAL A 259 18.35 -1.19 -13.01
N ILE A 260 17.66 -0.74 -11.97
CA ILE A 260 16.90 0.51 -12.00
C ILE A 260 17.81 1.68 -12.39
N ARG A 261 18.96 1.83 -11.71
CA ARG A 261 19.92 2.91 -12.01
C ARG A 261 20.55 2.81 -13.39
N GLN A 262 20.70 1.60 -13.91
CA GLN A 262 21.25 1.37 -15.25
C GLN A 262 20.28 1.81 -16.35
N VAL A 263 18.99 1.56 -16.17
CA VAL A 263 17.96 1.91 -17.17
C VAL A 263 17.49 3.36 -17.00
N PHE A 264 17.45 3.86 -15.76
CA PHE A 264 17.02 5.21 -15.39
C PHE A 264 18.17 5.96 -14.70
N PRO A 265 19.12 6.53 -15.46
CA PRO A 265 20.26 7.25 -14.89
C PRO A 265 19.82 8.44 -14.03
N GLY A 266 20.49 8.65 -12.90
CA GLY A 266 20.22 9.78 -12.00
C GLY A 266 19.04 9.58 -11.06
N VAL A 267 18.38 8.42 -11.08
CA VAL A 267 17.27 8.14 -10.17
C VAL A 267 17.77 7.77 -8.77
N VAL A 268 17.09 8.26 -7.75
CA VAL A 268 17.25 7.83 -6.36
C VAL A 268 16.38 6.58 -6.15
N VAL A 269 16.98 5.47 -5.77
CA VAL A 269 16.24 4.23 -5.48
C VAL A 269 16.09 4.08 -3.98
N ALA A 270 14.87 4.06 -3.50
CA ALA A 270 14.56 3.92 -2.07
C ALA A 270 13.66 2.70 -1.82
N PRO A 271 13.95 1.89 -0.78
CA PRO A 271 12.97 0.94 -0.25
C PRO A 271 11.80 1.73 0.37
N GLY A 272 10.58 1.21 0.29
CA GLY A 272 9.43 1.92 0.81
C GLY A 272 8.24 1.03 1.13
N LEU A 273 7.08 1.65 1.28
CA LEU A 273 5.82 0.99 1.61
C LEU A 273 4.81 1.19 0.47
N ALA A 274 4.22 0.10 -0.02
CA ALA A 274 3.02 0.18 -0.85
C ALA A 274 1.81 0.46 0.04
N VAL A 275 1.07 1.52 -0.27
CA VAL A 275 -0.17 1.88 0.47
C VAL A 275 -1.38 1.12 -0.05
N VAL A 276 -1.24 0.46 -1.19
CA VAL A 276 -2.22 -0.42 -1.86
C VAL A 276 -1.84 -1.87 -1.61
N ALA A 277 -2.79 -2.78 -1.79
CA ALA A 277 -2.54 -4.21 -1.79
C ALA A 277 -2.31 -4.69 -3.23
N THR A 278 -1.48 -5.70 -3.41
CA THR A 278 -1.18 -6.35 -4.69
C THR A 278 -1.31 -7.86 -4.57
N ASP A 279 -1.31 -8.57 -5.68
CA ASP A 279 -1.33 -10.04 -5.72
C ASP A 279 -0.09 -10.68 -5.07
N SER A 280 1.00 -9.93 -4.93
CA SER A 280 2.26 -10.42 -4.36
C SER A 280 2.12 -10.97 -2.94
N ARG A 281 1.15 -10.52 -2.16
CA ARG A 281 0.84 -11.03 -0.81
C ARG A 281 0.57 -12.53 -0.78
N HIS A 282 0.02 -13.08 -1.86
CA HIS A 282 -0.29 -14.51 -1.96
C HIS A 282 0.96 -15.39 -2.01
N TYR A 283 2.12 -14.80 -2.33
CA TYR A 283 3.40 -15.50 -2.44
C TYR A 283 4.22 -15.54 -1.15
N GLU A 284 3.78 -14.92 -0.06
CA GLU A 284 4.55 -14.87 1.21
C GLU A 284 4.95 -16.25 1.74
N ALA A 285 4.09 -17.26 1.55
CA ALA A 285 4.39 -18.62 2.01
C ALA A 285 5.45 -19.35 1.17
N VAL A 286 5.75 -18.86 -0.04
CA VAL A 286 6.63 -19.51 -1.03
C VAL A 286 7.78 -18.62 -1.51
N ALA A 287 7.95 -17.42 -0.96
CA ALA A 287 9.01 -16.48 -1.31
C ALA A 287 9.84 -16.09 -0.09
N ASP A 288 11.14 -15.87 -0.30
CA ASP A 288 12.03 -15.33 0.75
C ASP A 288 11.91 -13.82 0.84
N ASN A 289 11.78 -13.14 -0.31
CA ASN A 289 11.59 -11.70 -0.41
C ASN A 289 10.53 -11.37 -1.46
N ILE A 290 9.78 -10.29 -1.24
CA ILE A 290 8.79 -9.78 -2.17
C ILE A 290 9.03 -8.28 -2.34
N TYR A 291 9.27 -7.87 -3.57
CA TYR A 291 9.45 -6.47 -3.95
C TYR A 291 8.34 -6.04 -4.89
N ARG A 292 7.95 -4.77 -4.81
CA ARG A 292 6.87 -4.21 -5.63
C ARG A 292 7.38 -2.98 -6.33
N PHE A 293 7.52 -3.11 -7.67
CA PHE A 293 8.06 -2.04 -8.50
C PHE A 293 7.71 -2.25 -9.96
N LEU A 294 7.08 -1.27 -10.57
CA LEU A 294 6.87 -1.18 -12.00
C LEU A 294 7.83 -0.12 -12.59
N PRO A 295 8.68 -0.47 -13.56
CA PRO A 295 9.70 0.44 -14.11
C PRO A 295 9.10 1.47 -15.06
N VAL A 296 8.23 2.33 -14.53
CA VAL A 296 7.57 3.44 -15.25
C VAL A 296 7.93 4.75 -14.55
N GLN A 297 8.38 5.74 -15.32
CA GLN A 297 8.64 7.09 -14.84
C GLN A 297 7.45 7.99 -15.12
N LEU A 298 6.92 8.61 -14.07
CA LEU A 298 5.72 9.44 -14.08
C LEU A 298 6.01 10.81 -13.46
N GLN A 299 5.27 11.82 -13.88
CA GLN A 299 5.14 13.07 -13.14
C GLN A 299 4.12 12.89 -12.03
N VAL A 300 4.16 13.72 -10.98
CA VAL A 300 3.17 13.65 -9.86
C VAL A 300 1.74 13.75 -10.39
N GLU A 301 1.50 14.56 -11.42
CA GLU A 301 0.20 14.76 -12.05
C GLU A 301 -0.31 13.52 -12.78
N ASP A 302 0.60 12.66 -13.26
CA ASP A 302 0.24 11.42 -13.96
C ASP A 302 -0.36 10.37 -13.04
N LEU A 303 -0.04 10.42 -11.73
CA LEU A 303 -0.58 9.49 -10.73
C LEU A 303 -2.11 9.52 -10.68
N GLN A 304 -2.73 10.66 -10.99
CA GLN A 304 -4.20 10.79 -11.01
C GLN A 304 -4.85 10.10 -12.22
N ARG A 305 -4.05 9.67 -13.22
CA ARG A 305 -4.55 8.95 -14.39
C ARG A 305 -4.62 7.44 -14.20
N ILE A 306 -3.96 6.93 -13.18
CA ILE A 306 -4.03 5.50 -12.83
C ILE A 306 -5.49 5.18 -12.46
N HIS A 307 -6.09 4.19 -13.14
CA HIS A 307 -7.53 3.89 -13.09
C HIS A 307 -8.44 5.07 -13.52
N GLY A 308 -7.85 6.12 -14.10
CA GLY A 308 -8.55 7.33 -14.51
C GLY A 308 -8.81 7.43 -16.03
N ILE A 309 -9.34 8.57 -16.42
CA ILE A 309 -9.50 8.91 -17.84
C ILE A 309 -8.13 9.23 -18.44
N ASP A 310 -7.88 8.77 -19.68
CA ASP A 310 -6.66 9.04 -20.42
C ASP A 310 -5.38 8.42 -19.77
N GLU A 311 -5.54 7.23 -19.18
CA GLU A 311 -4.42 6.44 -18.68
C GLU A 311 -3.48 6.08 -19.84
N ARG A 312 -2.22 6.45 -19.72
CA ARG A 312 -1.22 6.32 -20.79
C ARG A 312 0.20 6.28 -20.25
N ILE A 313 1.10 5.68 -21.03
CA ILE A 313 2.55 5.80 -20.87
C ILE A 313 3.18 6.23 -22.19
N SER A 314 4.37 6.82 -22.16
CA SER A 314 5.12 7.14 -23.37
C SER A 314 5.72 5.87 -23.98
N VAL A 315 5.97 5.91 -25.31
CA VAL A 315 6.68 4.82 -26.00
C VAL A 315 8.07 4.60 -25.40
N GLU A 316 8.74 5.68 -24.98
CA GLU A 316 10.04 5.59 -24.34
C GLU A 316 9.97 4.89 -22.97
N ASN A 317 8.98 5.20 -22.15
CA ASN A 317 8.73 4.46 -20.90
C ASN A 317 8.56 2.96 -21.17
N TYR A 318 7.76 2.61 -22.17
CA TYR A 318 7.54 1.20 -22.52
C TYR A 318 8.84 0.51 -22.98
N ARG A 319 9.63 1.18 -23.82
CA ARG A 319 10.96 0.69 -24.23
C ARG A 319 11.87 0.43 -23.02
N GLN A 320 11.88 1.36 -22.07
CA GLN A 320 12.65 1.22 -20.82
C GLN A 320 12.14 0.07 -19.95
N MET A 321 10.83 -0.17 -19.91
CA MET A 321 10.26 -1.33 -19.21
C MET A 321 10.78 -2.65 -19.77
N VAL A 322 10.77 -2.81 -21.09
CA VAL A 322 11.33 -4.02 -21.76
C VAL A 322 12.81 -4.16 -21.45
N GLN A 323 13.58 -3.09 -21.59
CA GLN A 323 15.02 -3.10 -21.28
C GLN A 323 15.29 -3.48 -19.82
N PHE A 324 14.49 -2.93 -18.87
CA PHE A 324 14.59 -3.27 -17.47
C PHE A 324 14.35 -4.76 -17.22
N MET A 325 13.31 -5.35 -17.81
CA MET A 325 12.98 -6.76 -17.64
C MET A 325 14.08 -7.67 -18.22
N ILE A 326 14.64 -7.32 -19.39
CA ILE A 326 15.78 -8.05 -19.98
C ILE A 326 16.96 -8.07 -18.99
N LEU A 327 17.41 -6.90 -18.55
CA LEU A 327 18.56 -6.77 -17.64
C LEU A 327 18.31 -7.42 -16.29
N LEU A 328 17.10 -7.31 -15.77
CA LEU A 328 16.73 -7.91 -14.48
C LEU A 328 16.80 -9.43 -14.55
N ILE A 329 16.21 -10.04 -15.59
CA ILE A 329 16.26 -11.50 -15.79
C ILE A 329 17.71 -11.94 -15.89
N GLN A 330 18.53 -11.28 -16.72
CA GLN A 330 19.94 -11.62 -16.87
C GLN A 330 20.68 -11.55 -15.54
N GLN A 331 20.60 -10.42 -14.81
CA GLN A 331 21.38 -10.19 -13.60
C GLN A 331 20.90 -10.98 -12.37
N LEU A 332 19.61 -11.36 -12.32
CA LEU A 332 19.10 -12.20 -11.24
C LEU A 332 19.39 -13.71 -11.49
N THR A 333 19.65 -14.11 -12.73
CA THR A 333 19.82 -15.53 -13.08
C THR A 333 21.26 -15.88 -13.49
N GLU A 334 22.20 -14.95 -13.38
CA GLU A 334 23.64 -15.21 -13.49
C GLU A 334 24.16 -15.93 -12.23
#